data_eac61fc319e188824aea24d511b89f91
#
_entry.id   eac61fc319e188824aea24d511b89f91
#
_cell.length_a   1.000
_cell.length_b   1.000
_cell.length_c   1.000
_cell.angle_alpha   90.00
_cell.angle_beta   90.00
_cell.angle_gamma   90.00
#
_symmetry.space_group_name_H-M   'P 1'
#
loop_
_entity.id
_entity.type
_entity.pdbx_description
1 polymer ?
#
loop_
_entity_poly.entity_id
_entity_poly.type
_entity_poly.pdbx_seq_one_letter_code
_entity_poly.pdbx_strand_id
1 'polypeptide(L)'
;MPAYLCANREWTSIHNFYVPAGGDVPDREENPKFGHKLDFISEMTCHFINQKPHNEILVGDLNIAPLAEDVWSSKHLLNVVSHTPVETEALKRLISDGGWVDAVRDYFGADEKLYSWWSYRARDWAASNRGRRLDHIWISHDLAPSVKMVDIKADYRGAEKPSDHVPVIVEL
;
A
#
# COMPACT_ATOMS: atom_id res chain seq x y z
N MET A 1 14.41 -10.72 -5.12
CA MET A 1 14.21 -12.15 -4.86
C MET A 1 13.11 -12.27 -3.82
N PRO A 2 12.10 -13.11 -3.99
CA PRO A 2 11.10 -13.32 -2.96
C PRO A 2 11.74 -13.93 -1.70
N ALA A 3 11.27 -13.49 -0.54
CA ALA A 3 11.60 -14.14 0.73
C ALA A 3 10.64 -15.31 0.94
N TYR A 4 11.11 -16.46 1.39
CA TYR A 4 10.27 -17.63 1.64
C TYR A 4 10.17 -17.89 3.14
N LEU A 5 8.95 -18.00 3.65
CA LEU A 5 8.66 -18.46 5.01
C LEU A 5 7.95 -19.81 4.95
N CYS A 6 8.43 -20.78 5.74
CA CYS A 6 7.77 -22.07 5.86
C CYS A 6 6.82 -22.03 7.06
N ALA A 7 5.53 -22.09 6.78
CA ALA A 7 4.50 -22.32 7.79
C ALA A 7 3.75 -23.62 7.47
N ASN A 8 3.80 -24.60 8.35
CA ASN A 8 2.99 -25.84 8.30
C ASN A 8 3.14 -26.73 7.04
N ARG A 9 4.34 -26.93 6.53
CA ARG A 9 4.67 -27.79 5.37
C ARG A 9 4.27 -27.27 3.99
N GLU A 10 3.63 -26.12 3.89
CA GLU A 10 3.42 -25.44 2.63
C GLU A 10 4.26 -24.15 2.60
N TRP A 11 4.93 -23.88 1.48
CA TRP A 11 5.74 -22.69 1.32
C TRP A 11 4.84 -21.51 0.96
N THR A 12 4.85 -20.46 1.80
CA THR A 12 4.23 -19.18 1.45
C THR A 12 5.30 -18.26 0.89
N SER A 13 5.09 -17.74 -0.31
CA SER A 13 5.97 -16.74 -0.91
C SER A 13 5.62 -15.36 -0.40
N ILE A 14 6.64 -14.60 0.04
CA ILE A 14 6.46 -13.19 0.41
C ILE A 14 7.20 -12.33 -0.60
N HIS A 15 6.45 -11.45 -1.26
CA HIS A 15 6.97 -10.41 -2.15
C HIS A 15 7.03 -9.10 -1.37
N ASN A 16 8.21 -8.53 -1.23
CA ASN A 16 8.39 -7.22 -0.61
C ASN A 16 8.79 -6.19 -1.65
N PHE A 17 7.92 -5.21 -1.89
CA PHE A 17 8.14 -4.14 -2.85
C PHE A 17 8.24 -2.78 -2.18
N TYR A 18 9.15 -1.97 -2.70
CA TYR A 18 9.17 -0.54 -2.46
C TYR A 18 8.92 0.17 -3.80
N VAL A 19 7.71 0.68 -4.00
CA VAL A 19 7.38 1.46 -5.19
C VAL A 19 7.99 2.84 -5.07
N PRO A 20 8.67 3.38 -6.10
CA PRO A 20 9.27 4.72 -6.03
C PRO A 20 8.27 5.78 -5.60
N ALA A 21 8.69 6.72 -4.72
CA ALA A 21 7.81 7.77 -4.22
C ALA A 21 7.24 8.68 -5.33
N GLY A 22 7.99 8.86 -6.44
CA GLY A 22 7.51 9.59 -7.62
C GLY A 22 7.78 11.10 -7.59
N GLY A 23 8.42 11.64 -6.54
CA GLY A 23 8.71 13.07 -6.41
C GLY A 23 7.47 13.92 -6.12
N ASP A 24 7.51 15.21 -6.45
CA ASP A 24 6.47 16.19 -6.04
C ASP A 24 5.53 16.60 -7.19
N VAL A 25 5.96 16.46 -8.45
CA VAL A 25 5.18 16.85 -9.63
C VAL A 25 4.55 15.60 -10.27
N PRO A 26 3.21 15.52 -10.34
CA PRO A 26 2.50 14.36 -10.89
C PRO A 26 2.34 14.43 -12.42
N ASP A 27 3.43 14.69 -13.10
CA ASP A 27 3.51 14.77 -14.55
C ASP A 27 4.73 13.98 -15.03
N ARG A 28 4.52 13.02 -15.93
CA ARG A 28 5.58 12.13 -16.42
C ARG A 28 6.57 12.85 -17.33
N GLU A 29 6.13 13.89 -18.04
CA GLU A 29 6.98 14.66 -18.97
C GLU A 29 7.88 15.64 -18.22
N GLU A 30 7.33 16.25 -17.15
CA GLU A 30 8.09 17.20 -16.30
C GLU A 30 8.91 16.51 -15.22
N ASN A 31 8.47 15.32 -14.78
CA ASN A 31 9.08 14.58 -13.67
C ASN A 31 9.34 13.11 -14.03
N PRO A 32 10.55 12.78 -14.47
CA PRO A 32 10.92 11.40 -14.80
C PRO A 32 10.76 10.41 -13.64
N LYS A 33 10.83 10.88 -12.36
CA LYS A 33 10.60 10.01 -11.19
C LYS A 33 9.14 9.56 -11.11
N PHE A 34 8.22 10.43 -11.49
CA PHE A 34 6.80 10.08 -11.56
C PHE A 34 6.54 9.09 -12.70
N GLY A 35 7.16 9.32 -13.87
CA GLY A 35 7.12 8.38 -15.00
C GLY A 35 7.64 7.00 -14.58
N HIS A 36 8.79 6.93 -13.94
CA HIS A 36 9.38 5.67 -13.45
C HIS A 36 8.47 4.94 -12.45
N LYS A 37 7.79 5.66 -11.55
CA LYS A 37 6.80 5.08 -10.64
C LYS A 37 5.67 4.38 -11.37
N LEU A 38 5.09 5.03 -12.38
CA LEU A 38 3.99 4.47 -13.18
C LEU A 38 4.45 3.24 -13.98
N ASP A 39 5.65 3.29 -14.55
CA ASP A 39 6.25 2.17 -15.28
C ASP A 39 6.48 0.98 -14.33
N PHE A 40 6.99 1.22 -13.11
CA PHE A 40 7.19 0.19 -12.11
C PHE A 40 5.89 -0.56 -11.77
N ILE A 41 4.77 0.18 -11.54
CA ILE A 41 3.46 -0.43 -11.29
C ILE A 41 2.95 -1.21 -12.50
N SER A 42 3.19 -0.70 -13.71
CA SER A 42 2.83 -1.38 -14.95
C SER A 42 3.59 -2.70 -15.09
N GLU A 43 4.89 -2.73 -14.79
CA GLU A 43 5.71 -3.94 -14.79
C GLU A 43 5.24 -4.95 -13.74
N MET A 44 4.91 -4.50 -12.51
CA MET A 44 4.31 -5.36 -11.49
C MET A 44 2.99 -5.97 -11.98
N THR A 45 2.14 -5.16 -12.61
CA THR A 45 0.85 -5.62 -13.15
C THR A 45 1.06 -6.71 -14.20
N CYS A 46 1.94 -6.49 -15.17
CA CYS A 46 2.27 -7.48 -16.20
C CYS A 46 2.84 -8.78 -15.60
N HIS A 47 3.65 -8.66 -14.55
CA HIS A 47 4.23 -9.82 -13.86
C HIS A 47 3.14 -10.69 -13.22
N PHE A 48 2.26 -10.09 -12.40
CA PHE A 48 1.26 -10.85 -11.64
C PHE A 48 0.06 -11.33 -12.47
N ILE A 49 -0.36 -10.62 -13.50
CA ILE A 49 -1.39 -11.10 -14.44
C ILE A 49 -1.04 -12.50 -14.99
N ASN A 50 0.24 -12.73 -15.29
CA ASN A 50 0.71 -13.98 -15.86
C ASN A 50 0.94 -15.08 -14.80
N GLN A 51 1.20 -14.72 -13.55
CA GLN A 51 1.56 -15.67 -12.50
C GLN A 51 0.36 -16.23 -11.73
N LYS A 52 -0.71 -15.41 -11.55
CA LYS A 52 -1.89 -15.77 -10.75
C LYS A 52 -1.50 -16.23 -9.35
N PRO A 53 -1.27 -15.32 -8.41
CA PRO A 53 -0.78 -15.62 -7.07
C PRO A 53 -1.57 -16.73 -6.38
N HIS A 54 -0.85 -17.68 -5.76
CA HIS A 54 -1.41 -18.76 -4.96
C HIS A 54 -0.47 -19.05 -3.79
N ASN A 55 -0.98 -19.00 -2.57
CA ASN A 55 -0.22 -19.08 -1.33
C ASN A 55 0.89 -18.02 -1.26
N GLU A 56 0.55 -16.80 -1.66
CA GLU A 56 1.47 -15.68 -1.80
C GLU A 56 0.97 -14.45 -1.04
N ILE A 57 1.92 -13.68 -0.53
CA ILE A 57 1.70 -12.43 0.18
C ILE A 57 2.56 -11.36 -0.48
N LEU A 58 1.99 -10.19 -0.76
CA LEU A 58 2.70 -9.01 -1.22
C LEU A 58 2.64 -7.95 -0.12
N VAL A 59 3.81 -7.45 0.29
CA VAL A 59 3.93 -6.41 1.31
C VAL A 59 4.81 -5.27 0.82
N GLY A 60 4.63 -4.11 1.41
CA GLY A 60 5.57 -3.01 1.29
C GLY A 60 4.94 -1.63 1.18
N ASP A 61 5.82 -0.63 1.14
CA ASP A 61 5.44 0.75 0.86
C ASP A 61 5.25 0.92 -0.66
N LEU A 62 4.00 0.94 -1.09
CA LEU A 62 3.65 1.12 -2.50
C LEU A 62 3.51 2.60 -2.88
N ASN A 63 3.69 3.51 -1.89
CA ASN A 63 3.67 4.95 -2.10
C ASN A 63 2.40 5.48 -2.80
N ILE A 64 1.29 4.72 -2.77
CA ILE A 64 -0.01 5.10 -3.35
C ILE A 64 -1.13 4.75 -2.38
N ALA A 65 -2.01 5.71 -2.16
CA ALA A 65 -3.25 5.57 -1.40
C ALA A 65 -4.43 5.46 -2.37
N PRO A 66 -4.97 4.25 -2.64
CA PRO A 66 -5.87 4.03 -3.78
C PRO A 66 -7.32 4.52 -3.57
N LEU A 67 -7.79 4.62 -2.32
CA LEU A 67 -9.16 4.98 -2.01
C LEU A 67 -9.27 6.38 -1.38
N ALA A 68 -10.46 6.98 -1.43
CA ALA A 68 -10.72 8.27 -0.80
C ALA A 68 -10.48 8.24 0.72
N GLU A 69 -10.77 7.11 1.36
CA GLU A 69 -10.59 6.90 2.79
C GLU A 69 -9.17 6.42 3.18
N ASP A 70 -8.29 6.24 2.18
CA ASP A 70 -6.84 6.02 2.39
C ASP A 70 -6.07 7.33 2.58
N VAL A 71 -6.75 8.48 2.51
CA VAL A 71 -6.14 9.81 2.67
C VAL A 71 -7.01 10.72 3.51
N TRP A 72 -6.39 11.68 4.20
CA TRP A 72 -7.10 12.66 5.03
C TRP A 72 -8.12 13.51 4.24
N SER A 73 -7.88 13.75 2.96
CA SER A 73 -8.81 14.44 2.05
C SER A 73 -8.48 14.13 0.59
N SER A 74 -9.29 13.30 -0.05
CA SER A 74 -9.13 12.98 -1.46
C SER A 74 -9.19 14.24 -2.34
N LYS A 75 -10.13 15.15 -2.06
CA LYS A 75 -10.27 16.41 -2.80
C LYS A 75 -9.01 17.27 -2.85
N HIS A 76 -8.26 17.34 -1.74
CA HIS A 76 -7.02 18.14 -1.66
C HIS A 76 -5.83 17.40 -2.29
N LEU A 77 -5.90 16.09 -2.44
CA LEU A 77 -4.78 15.27 -2.87
C LEU A 77 -4.91 14.73 -4.31
N LEU A 78 -5.98 15.05 -5.03
CA LEU A 78 -6.19 14.60 -6.41
C LEU A 78 -5.04 14.96 -7.38
N ASN A 79 -4.34 16.05 -7.10
CA ASN A 79 -3.19 16.51 -7.89
C ASN A 79 -1.86 16.38 -7.12
N VAL A 80 -1.82 15.52 -6.11
CA VAL A 80 -0.63 15.30 -5.28
C VAL A 80 -0.16 13.87 -5.48
N VAL A 81 1.12 13.69 -5.75
CA VAL A 81 1.75 12.37 -5.88
C VAL A 81 1.40 11.51 -4.67
N SER A 82 1.11 10.25 -4.92
CA SER A 82 0.55 9.20 -4.08
C SER A 82 -0.99 9.09 -4.06
N HIS A 83 -1.75 10.04 -4.66
CA HIS A 83 -3.21 9.95 -4.72
C HIS A 83 -3.78 10.54 -6.01
N THR A 84 -2.97 10.69 -7.06
CA THR A 84 -3.49 11.12 -8.36
C THR A 84 -4.38 10.05 -9.00
N PRO A 85 -5.35 10.42 -9.83
CA PRO A 85 -6.19 9.44 -10.51
C PRO A 85 -5.40 8.37 -11.27
N VAL A 86 -4.33 8.75 -11.97
CA VAL A 86 -3.51 7.81 -12.74
C VAL A 86 -2.81 6.79 -11.85
N GLU A 87 -2.33 7.20 -10.67
CA GLU A 87 -1.71 6.30 -9.70
C GLU A 87 -2.75 5.35 -9.06
N THR A 88 -3.87 5.91 -8.60
CA THR A 88 -4.92 5.12 -7.93
C THR A 88 -5.55 4.10 -8.88
N GLU A 89 -5.79 4.47 -10.14
CA GLU A 89 -6.28 3.55 -11.17
C GLU A 89 -5.25 2.44 -11.48
N ALA A 90 -3.97 2.80 -11.63
CA ALA A 90 -2.91 1.83 -11.87
C ALA A 90 -2.80 0.82 -10.72
N LEU A 91 -2.86 1.27 -9.45
CA LEU A 91 -2.79 0.38 -8.30
C LEU A 91 -4.04 -0.52 -8.19
N LYS A 92 -5.24 0.02 -8.39
CA LYS A 92 -6.49 -0.77 -8.42
C LYS A 92 -6.44 -1.85 -9.49
N ARG A 93 -5.90 -1.51 -10.66
CA ARG A 93 -5.73 -2.47 -11.74
C ARG A 93 -4.72 -3.57 -11.37
N LEU A 94 -3.61 -3.22 -10.71
CA LEU A 94 -2.65 -4.21 -10.21
C LEU A 94 -3.32 -5.18 -9.22
N ILE A 95 -4.19 -4.70 -8.33
CA ILE A 95 -4.94 -5.56 -7.40
C ILE A 95 -5.89 -6.48 -8.18
N SER A 96 -6.76 -5.91 -9.02
CA SER A 96 -7.80 -6.67 -9.72
C SER A 96 -7.25 -7.66 -10.72
N ASP A 97 -6.41 -7.20 -11.63
CA ASP A 97 -5.89 -7.99 -12.74
C ASP A 97 -4.77 -8.93 -12.28
N GLY A 98 -4.01 -8.49 -11.26
CA GLY A 98 -2.95 -9.29 -10.61
C GLY A 98 -3.47 -10.40 -9.70
N GLY A 99 -4.78 -10.43 -9.40
CA GLY A 99 -5.40 -11.47 -8.58
C GLY A 99 -5.09 -11.37 -7.09
N TRP A 100 -4.97 -10.16 -6.57
CA TRP A 100 -4.70 -9.87 -5.18
C TRP A 100 -5.95 -9.45 -4.39
N VAL A 101 -5.95 -9.74 -3.09
CA VAL A 101 -6.87 -9.20 -2.10
C VAL A 101 -6.11 -8.25 -1.19
N ASP A 102 -6.55 -7.01 -1.06
CA ASP A 102 -6.03 -6.07 -0.07
C ASP A 102 -6.55 -6.49 1.32
N ALA A 103 -5.71 -7.20 2.08
CA ALA A 103 -6.11 -7.79 3.36
C ALA A 103 -6.60 -6.75 4.38
N VAL A 104 -6.03 -5.54 4.32
CA VAL A 104 -6.42 -4.44 5.21
C VAL A 104 -7.84 -3.96 4.86
N ARG A 105 -8.11 -3.75 3.58
CA ARG A 105 -9.43 -3.28 3.13
C ARG A 105 -10.51 -4.36 3.17
N ASP A 106 -10.15 -5.60 2.97
CA ASP A 106 -11.07 -6.73 3.13
C ASP A 106 -11.55 -6.85 4.59
N TYR A 107 -10.68 -6.58 5.55
CA TYR A 107 -10.98 -6.64 6.98
C TYR A 107 -11.77 -5.43 7.49
N PHE A 108 -11.33 -4.21 7.21
CA PHE A 108 -11.94 -2.98 7.73
C PHE A 108 -13.07 -2.42 6.86
N GLY A 109 -13.11 -2.79 5.57
CA GLY A 109 -14.02 -2.21 4.59
C GLY A 109 -13.49 -0.93 3.94
N ALA A 110 -14.25 -0.43 2.95
CA ALA A 110 -13.85 0.71 2.12
C ALA A 110 -14.07 2.08 2.77
N ASP A 111 -15.00 2.15 3.73
CA ASP A 111 -15.52 3.43 4.28
C ASP A 111 -14.73 3.91 5.51
N GLU A 112 -13.84 3.09 6.06
CA GLU A 112 -13.04 3.46 7.23
C GLU A 112 -11.78 4.23 6.83
N LYS A 113 -11.46 5.32 7.56
CA LYS A 113 -10.21 6.06 7.35
C LYS A 113 -9.03 5.30 7.95
N LEU A 114 -8.12 4.88 7.07
CA LEU A 114 -6.94 4.11 7.44
C LEU A 114 -5.67 4.80 6.96
N TYR A 115 -4.70 4.96 7.85
CA TYR A 115 -3.43 5.60 7.54
C TYR A 115 -2.27 4.80 8.12
N SER A 116 -1.20 4.66 7.34
CA SER A 116 0.05 4.06 7.78
C SER A 116 1.22 5.05 7.80
N TRP A 117 1.00 6.27 7.30
CA TRP A 117 2.02 7.30 7.14
C TRP A 117 1.50 8.70 7.49
N TRP A 118 2.33 9.51 8.19
CA TRP A 118 2.09 10.94 8.46
C TRP A 118 3.38 11.73 8.29
N SER A 119 3.32 12.81 7.50
CA SER A 119 4.48 13.66 7.23
C SER A 119 5.12 14.20 8.51
N TYR A 120 6.45 14.17 8.58
CA TYR A 120 7.23 14.88 9.61
C TYR A 120 7.04 16.40 9.62
N ARG A 121 6.53 17.00 8.53
CA ARG A 121 6.26 18.43 8.44
C ARG A 121 5.08 18.87 9.31
N ALA A 122 4.24 17.95 9.75
CA ALA A 122 3.13 18.24 10.68
C ALA A 122 3.69 18.42 12.10
N ARG A 123 3.60 19.63 12.66
CA ARG A 123 4.03 19.94 14.04
C ARG A 123 3.32 19.08 15.08
N ASP A 124 2.02 18.89 14.87
CA ASP A 124 1.17 18.01 15.66
C ASP A 124 0.47 17.07 14.68
N TRP A 125 1.06 15.91 14.52
CA TRP A 125 0.57 14.89 13.60
C TRP A 125 -0.77 14.32 14.06
N ALA A 126 -0.96 14.18 15.37
CA ALA A 126 -2.17 13.60 15.96
C ALA A 126 -3.37 14.55 15.81
N ALA A 127 -3.21 15.83 16.16
CA ALA A 127 -4.27 16.82 16.04
C ALA A 127 -4.65 17.11 14.58
N SER A 128 -3.65 17.17 13.68
CA SER A 128 -3.92 17.39 12.25
C SER A 128 -4.48 16.16 11.55
N ASN A 129 -4.05 14.99 11.97
CA ASN A 129 -4.35 13.65 11.43
C ASN A 129 -4.35 13.58 9.90
N ARG A 130 -3.38 14.25 9.25
CA ARG A 130 -3.25 14.28 7.78
C ARG A 130 -2.44 13.08 7.28
N GLY A 131 -2.99 11.89 7.53
CA GLY A 131 -2.37 10.63 7.16
C GLY A 131 -2.67 10.18 5.74
N ARG A 132 -1.94 9.15 5.30
CA ARG A 132 -2.14 8.38 4.07
C ARG A 132 -1.87 6.91 4.36
N ARG A 133 -2.56 6.01 3.68
CA ARG A 133 -2.22 4.59 3.69
C ARG A 133 -1.31 4.29 2.50
N LEU A 134 -0.03 4.15 2.75
CA LEU A 134 1.00 3.91 1.74
C LEU A 134 1.57 2.50 1.81
N ASP A 135 1.49 1.89 3.01
CA ASP A 135 1.95 0.54 3.28
C ASP A 135 0.81 -0.45 3.09
N HIS A 136 1.07 -1.49 2.32
CA HIS A 136 0.06 -2.44 1.90
C HIS A 136 0.46 -3.86 2.27
N ILE A 137 -0.54 -4.68 2.58
CA ILE A 137 -0.43 -6.13 2.71
C ILE A 137 -1.54 -6.73 1.85
N TRP A 138 -1.15 -7.35 0.75
CA TRP A 138 -2.05 -8.07 -0.14
C TRP A 138 -1.78 -9.55 -0.05
N ILE A 139 -2.81 -10.33 -0.21
CA ILE A 139 -2.76 -11.80 -0.14
C ILE A 139 -3.42 -12.40 -1.36
N SER A 140 -3.01 -13.59 -1.76
CA SER A 140 -3.71 -14.35 -2.78
C SER A 140 -5.11 -14.77 -2.27
N HIS A 141 -6.05 -14.97 -3.18
CA HIS A 141 -7.45 -15.26 -2.83
C HIS A 141 -7.64 -16.49 -1.93
N ASP A 142 -6.77 -17.49 -2.06
CA ASP A 142 -6.80 -18.71 -1.24
C ASP A 142 -6.41 -18.44 0.23
N LEU A 143 -5.62 -17.39 0.51
CA LEU A 143 -5.26 -16.99 1.87
C LEU A 143 -6.31 -16.09 2.55
N ALA A 144 -7.19 -15.44 1.80
CA ALA A 144 -8.16 -14.49 2.36
C ALA A 144 -9.02 -15.06 3.50
N PRO A 145 -9.52 -16.31 3.43
CA PRO A 145 -10.28 -16.92 4.55
C PRO A 145 -9.45 -17.18 5.81
N SER A 146 -8.13 -17.11 5.74
CA SER A 146 -7.21 -17.35 6.87
C SER A 146 -6.93 -16.11 7.70
N VAL A 147 -7.34 -14.92 7.26
CA VAL A 147 -7.11 -13.66 7.98
C VAL A 147 -7.91 -13.65 9.27
N LYS A 148 -7.20 -13.60 10.41
CA LYS A 148 -7.77 -13.57 11.74
C LYS A 148 -7.84 -12.18 12.34
N MET A 149 -6.81 -11.36 12.07
CA MET A 149 -6.68 -10.03 12.65
C MET A 149 -5.88 -9.12 11.72
N VAL A 150 -6.31 -7.87 11.65
CA VAL A 150 -5.55 -6.78 11.01
C VAL A 150 -5.45 -5.62 11.99
N ASP A 151 -4.27 -5.02 12.09
CA ASP A 151 -4.03 -3.87 12.96
C ASP A 151 -3.06 -2.88 12.32
N ILE A 152 -3.32 -1.58 12.50
CA ILE A 152 -2.43 -0.49 12.12
C ILE A 152 -2.01 0.23 13.40
N LYS A 153 -0.76 0.10 13.78
CA LYS A 153 -0.20 0.57 15.05
C LYS A 153 0.07 2.09 15.03
N ALA A 154 -0.98 2.90 14.89
CA ALA A 154 -0.88 4.36 14.78
C ALA A 154 -0.11 5.02 15.96
N ASP A 155 -0.21 4.48 17.17
CA ASP A 155 0.48 4.99 18.39
C ASP A 155 1.99 4.99 18.25
N TYR A 156 2.57 4.11 17.41
CA TYR A 156 4.01 4.11 17.14
C TYR A 156 4.51 5.41 16.50
N ARG A 157 3.59 6.17 15.85
CA ARG A 157 3.91 7.50 15.33
C ARG A 157 4.18 8.53 16.44
N GLY A 158 3.74 8.27 17.67
CA GLY A 158 3.96 9.09 18.86
C GLY A 158 5.16 8.66 19.72
N ALA A 159 5.94 7.65 19.30
CA ALA A 159 7.11 7.18 20.04
C ALA A 159 8.25 8.22 20.06
N GLU A 160 9.27 7.99 20.88
CA GLU A 160 10.50 8.79 20.84
C GLU A 160 11.26 8.53 19.54
N LYS A 161 11.53 9.61 18.75
CA LYS A 161 12.14 9.54 17.42
C LYS A 161 11.45 8.54 16.47
N PRO A 162 10.13 8.69 16.27
CA PRO A 162 9.35 7.73 15.50
C PRO A 162 9.68 7.78 14.01
N SER A 163 9.38 6.69 13.29
CA SER A 163 9.22 6.74 11.83
C SER A 163 8.00 7.59 11.45
N ASP A 164 7.95 8.09 10.22
CA ASP A 164 6.75 8.65 9.61
C ASP A 164 5.77 7.56 9.14
N HIS A 165 6.22 6.31 9.05
CA HIS A 165 5.39 5.13 8.87
C HIS A 165 5.15 4.41 10.20
N VAL A 166 4.04 3.69 10.28
CA VAL A 166 3.70 2.81 11.41
C VAL A 166 3.55 1.36 10.96
N PRO A 167 3.75 0.38 11.85
CA PRO A 167 3.56 -1.02 11.51
C PRO A 167 2.12 -1.32 11.08
N VAL A 168 1.97 -2.08 10.00
CA VAL A 168 0.73 -2.73 9.57
C VAL A 168 0.90 -4.22 9.80
N ILE A 169 -0.06 -4.86 10.46
CA ILE A 169 0.00 -6.26 10.88
C ILE A 169 -1.21 -6.99 10.31
N VAL A 170 -0.97 -8.17 9.75
CA VAL A 170 -2.00 -9.15 9.38
C VAL A 170 -1.62 -10.48 10.02
N GLU A 171 -2.55 -11.10 10.73
CA GLU A 171 -2.41 -12.47 11.25
C GLU A 171 -3.25 -13.42 10.38
N LEU A 172 -2.61 -14.51 9.92
CA LEU A 172 -3.22 -15.55 9.09
C LEU A 172 -3.45 -16.85 9.88
#